data_c69bf5890a4658b6c6218e7aa1076f72
#
_entry.id   c69bf5890a4658b6c6218e7aa1076f72
#
_cell.length_a   1.000
_cell.length_b   1.000
_cell.length_c   1.000
_cell.angle_alpha   90.00
_cell.angle_beta   90.00
_cell.angle_gamma   90.00
#
_symmetry.space_group_name_H-M   'P 1'
#
loop_
_entity.id
_entity.type
_entity.pdbx_description
1 polymer ?
#
loop_
_entity_poly.entity_id
_entity_poly.type
_entity_poly.pdbx_seq_one_letter_code
_entity_poly.pdbx_strand_id
1 'polypeptide(L)'
;MLHLLRSLTPNQRGAVIASYLGWTLDAFDFFIFVFVLKDVAQEFHTDVETVTYAILLTLAARPVGALLFGLAADRYGRRPVLMVDILLFSMLEFASGLAPSLTIFLILRLAFGVAMGGEWGVGAALAMETIPAGTRGVVSGILQTGYPSGYLLAAITYFALYGLIGWRGMFMIGVLPALLVLYIRGKVEESPAFLARAHAKFGAGLVKMLRSHAVRFLYAVLLMTAFNFLSHGTQDLYPAFLQLQHHFSQQTVGLIAIVYNFGAILGGLLFGALSQRIGRRRAIVIAALLTLPVIPVWAYGASPLTLAVGAFLMQFAVQGAWGVVPAHLNELSPEDMRGTFPGFAYQIGNLLASANATLQAGIAEANGGNYGFALATVAAIVAVTLAVLAHFGIEAHGVNFAGARVDPNDGSIRS
;
A
#
# COMPACT_ATOMS: atom_id res chain seq x y z
N MET A 1 13.11 -14.04 -12.63
CA MET A 1 11.80 -13.40 -12.51
C MET A 1 10.84 -13.81 -13.63
N LEU A 2 11.11 -13.48 -14.90
CA LEU A 2 10.20 -13.80 -16.02
C LEU A 2 9.88 -15.29 -16.16
N HIS A 3 10.84 -16.20 -15.94
CA HIS A 3 10.59 -17.64 -15.97
C HIS A 3 9.58 -18.08 -14.89
N LEU A 4 9.67 -17.56 -13.69
CA LEU A 4 8.74 -17.87 -12.60
C LEU A 4 7.31 -17.38 -12.89
N LEU A 5 7.17 -16.21 -13.52
CA LEU A 5 5.85 -15.70 -13.93
C LEU A 5 5.24 -16.53 -15.08
N ARG A 6 6.08 -17.05 -15.97
CA ARG A 6 5.62 -17.93 -17.08
C ARG A 6 5.15 -19.29 -16.58
N SER A 7 5.62 -19.78 -15.44
CA SER A 7 5.18 -21.06 -14.85
C SER A 7 3.82 -20.98 -14.15
N LEU A 8 3.28 -19.77 -13.92
CA LEU A 8 1.96 -19.61 -13.31
C LEU A 8 0.84 -20.08 -14.25
N THR A 9 -0.15 -20.75 -13.70
CA THR A 9 -1.39 -21.14 -14.42
C THR A 9 -2.20 -19.90 -14.82
N PRO A 10 -3.16 -20.01 -15.77
CA PRO A 10 -4.02 -18.89 -16.15
C PRO A 10 -4.78 -18.29 -14.96
N ASN A 11 -5.30 -19.11 -14.03
CA ASN A 11 -5.98 -18.65 -12.82
C ASN A 11 -5.03 -17.90 -11.88
N GLN A 12 -3.82 -18.41 -11.65
CA GLN A 12 -2.80 -17.74 -10.84
C GLN A 12 -2.41 -16.38 -11.40
N ARG A 13 -2.22 -16.29 -12.74
CA ARG A 13 -1.98 -15.00 -13.41
C ARG A 13 -3.18 -14.07 -13.26
N GLY A 14 -4.39 -14.61 -13.40
CA GLY A 14 -5.63 -13.86 -13.21
C GLY A 14 -5.71 -13.22 -11.82
N ALA A 15 -5.41 -13.99 -10.76
CA ALA A 15 -5.40 -13.49 -9.38
C ALA A 15 -4.34 -12.39 -9.17
N VAL A 16 -3.12 -12.58 -9.71
CA VAL A 16 -2.05 -11.58 -9.61
C VAL A 16 -2.42 -10.28 -10.34
N ILE A 17 -2.95 -10.38 -11.56
CA ILE A 17 -3.39 -9.22 -12.35
C ILE A 17 -4.53 -8.48 -11.64
N ALA A 18 -5.51 -9.21 -11.14
CA ALA A 18 -6.65 -8.63 -10.43
C ALA A 18 -6.21 -7.85 -9.19
N SER A 19 -5.34 -8.44 -8.36
CA SER A 19 -4.84 -7.79 -7.14
C SER A 19 -3.91 -6.62 -7.45
N TYR A 20 -3.07 -6.71 -8.49
CA TYR A 20 -2.23 -5.60 -8.93
C TYR A 20 -3.06 -4.44 -9.47
N LEU A 21 -4.03 -4.72 -10.33
CA LEU A 21 -4.91 -3.68 -10.90
C LEU A 21 -5.83 -3.08 -9.82
N GLY A 22 -6.34 -3.89 -8.89
CA GLY A 22 -7.12 -3.39 -7.75
C GLY A 22 -6.33 -2.34 -6.99
N TRP A 23 -5.11 -2.68 -6.53
CA TRP A 23 -4.23 -1.76 -5.81
C TRP A 23 -3.80 -0.54 -6.64
N THR A 24 -3.59 -0.72 -7.96
CA THR A 24 -3.26 0.39 -8.87
C THR A 24 -4.43 1.36 -9.00
N LEU A 25 -5.64 0.85 -9.17
CA LEU A 25 -6.84 1.66 -9.36
C LEU A 25 -7.31 2.33 -8.06
N ASP A 26 -7.14 1.66 -6.91
CA ASP A 26 -7.34 2.24 -5.58
C ASP A 26 -6.41 3.46 -5.36
N ALA A 27 -5.12 3.31 -5.67
CA ALA A 27 -4.17 4.41 -5.61
C ALA A 27 -4.48 5.52 -6.64
N PHE A 28 -4.92 5.16 -7.84
CA PHE A 28 -5.35 6.10 -8.87
C PHE A 28 -6.48 7.00 -8.36
N ASP A 29 -7.55 6.43 -7.81
CA ASP A 29 -8.70 7.18 -7.29
C ASP A 29 -8.30 8.11 -6.13
N PHE A 30 -7.43 7.64 -5.24
CA PHE A 30 -6.90 8.47 -4.16
C PHE A 30 -6.10 9.68 -4.69
N PHE A 31 -5.21 9.49 -5.67
CA PHE A 31 -4.39 10.57 -6.20
C PHE A 31 -5.14 11.53 -7.12
N ILE A 32 -6.18 11.08 -7.82
CA ILE A 32 -7.10 11.98 -8.55
C ILE A 32 -7.61 13.07 -7.60
N PHE A 33 -8.08 12.70 -6.42
CA PHE A 33 -8.54 13.67 -5.44
C PHE A 33 -7.44 14.65 -5.00
N VAL A 34 -6.23 14.14 -4.75
CA VAL A 34 -5.09 14.98 -4.34
C VAL A 34 -4.79 16.06 -5.38
N PHE A 35 -4.89 15.74 -6.68
CA PHE A 35 -4.62 16.69 -7.76
C PHE A 35 -5.68 17.79 -7.91
N VAL A 36 -6.93 17.53 -7.50
CA VAL A 36 -8.04 18.46 -7.70
C VAL A 36 -8.51 19.18 -6.41
N LEU A 37 -7.72 19.11 -5.33
CA LEU A 37 -8.07 19.70 -4.03
C LEU A 37 -8.46 21.18 -4.11
N LYS A 38 -7.72 21.97 -4.89
CA LYS A 38 -7.98 23.41 -5.07
C LYS A 38 -9.32 23.68 -5.75
N ASP A 39 -9.64 22.88 -6.77
CA ASP A 39 -10.86 23.02 -7.53
C ASP A 39 -12.09 22.68 -6.69
N VAL A 40 -11.97 21.61 -5.88
CA VAL A 40 -13.00 21.22 -4.91
C VAL A 40 -13.21 22.32 -3.87
N ALA A 41 -12.14 22.96 -3.37
CA ALA A 41 -12.25 24.07 -2.42
C ALA A 41 -12.92 25.29 -3.05
N GLN A 42 -12.59 25.63 -4.27
CA GLN A 42 -13.23 26.73 -5.00
C GLN A 42 -14.72 26.50 -5.25
N GLU A 43 -15.09 25.30 -5.69
CA GLU A 43 -16.49 24.92 -5.96
C GLU A 43 -17.37 25.00 -4.71
N PHE A 44 -16.86 24.54 -3.56
CA PHE A 44 -17.61 24.57 -2.31
C PHE A 44 -17.40 25.86 -1.49
N HIS A 45 -16.79 26.89 -2.08
CA HIS A 45 -16.53 28.20 -1.45
C HIS A 45 -15.86 28.09 -0.08
N THR A 46 -14.85 27.22 0.03
CA THR A 46 -14.08 26.96 1.25
C THR A 46 -12.57 27.02 0.98
N ASP A 47 -11.78 26.93 2.03
CA ASP A 47 -10.31 26.84 1.90
C ASP A 47 -9.85 25.41 1.62
N VAL A 48 -8.64 25.29 1.10
CA VAL A 48 -8.02 23.99 0.80
C VAL A 48 -7.79 23.16 2.08
N GLU A 49 -7.52 23.81 3.21
CA GLU A 49 -7.32 23.15 4.49
C GLU A 49 -8.59 22.38 4.89
N THR A 50 -9.75 23.00 4.78
CA THR A 50 -11.04 22.34 5.03
C THR A 50 -11.26 21.12 4.12
N VAL A 51 -10.90 21.21 2.84
CA VAL A 51 -11.03 20.06 1.92
C VAL A 51 -10.05 18.94 2.28
N THR A 52 -8.89 19.24 2.85
CA THR A 52 -7.94 18.19 3.29
C THR A 52 -8.50 17.31 4.41
N TYR A 53 -9.52 17.76 5.16
CA TYR A 53 -10.27 16.87 6.07
C TYR A 53 -10.87 15.66 5.36
N ALA A 54 -11.19 15.76 4.07
CA ALA A 54 -11.65 14.61 3.30
C ALA A 54 -10.55 13.53 3.15
N ILE A 55 -9.28 13.92 2.99
CA ILE A 55 -8.14 12.99 3.02
C ILE A 55 -8.02 12.35 4.38
N LEU A 56 -8.05 13.16 5.44
CA LEU A 56 -7.97 12.68 6.82
C LEU A 56 -9.08 11.67 7.13
N LEU A 57 -10.33 11.97 6.77
CA LEU A 57 -11.47 11.09 6.97
C LEU A 57 -11.32 9.78 6.19
N THR A 58 -10.87 9.86 4.93
CA THR A 58 -10.58 8.68 4.10
C THR A 58 -9.54 7.78 4.78
N LEU A 59 -8.41 8.34 5.19
CA LEU A 59 -7.33 7.56 5.81
C LEU A 59 -7.71 7.01 7.18
N ALA A 60 -8.42 7.80 8.01
CA ALA A 60 -8.88 7.37 9.33
C ALA A 60 -9.93 6.25 9.28
N ALA A 61 -10.73 6.18 8.22
CA ALA A 61 -11.74 5.15 8.02
C ALA A 61 -11.17 3.80 7.53
N ARG A 62 -9.99 3.79 6.91
CA ARG A 62 -9.37 2.58 6.32
C ARG A 62 -9.22 1.41 7.30
N PRO A 63 -8.81 1.58 8.58
CA PRO A 63 -8.74 0.44 9.52
C PRO A 63 -10.09 -0.24 9.74
N VAL A 64 -11.20 0.52 9.75
CA VAL A 64 -12.56 -0.02 9.86
C VAL A 64 -12.86 -0.89 8.64
N GLY A 65 -12.56 -0.40 7.45
CA GLY A 65 -12.72 -1.13 6.20
C GLY A 65 -11.89 -2.40 6.16
N ALA A 66 -10.60 -2.31 6.50
CA ALA A 66 -9.70 -3.47 6.54
C ALA A 66 -10.23 -4.56 7.48
N LEU A 67 -10.80 -4.18 8.63
CA LEU A 67 -11.42 -5.13 9.55
C LEU A 67 -12.69 -5.75 8.95
N LEU A 68 -13.63 -4.94 8.45
CA LEU A 68 -14.93 -5.41 7.94
C LEU A 68 -14.76 -6.30 6.71
N PHE A 69 -14.06 -5.82 5.69
CA PHE A 69 -13.82 -6.59 4.46
C PHE A 69 -12.91 -7.78 4.69
N GLY A 70 -11.92 -7.67 5.59
CA GLY A 70 -11.07 -8.79 5.99
C GLY A 70 -11.88 -9.90 6.63
N LEU A 71 -12.71 -9.61 7.64
CA LEU A 71 -13.60 -10.57 8.27
C LEU A 71 -14.60 -11.18 7.28
N ALA A 72 -15.13 -10.38 6.37
CA ALA A 72 -15.99 -10.85 5.30
C ALA A 72 -15.23 -11.79 4.36
N ALA A 73 -14.00 -11.47 3.98
CA ALA A 73 -13.16 -12.31 3.14
C ALA A 73 -12.76 -13.63 3.81
N ASP A 74 -12.55 -13.62 5.12
CA ASP A 74 -12.27 -14.84 5.88
C ASP A 74 -13.51 -15.75 6.01
N ARG A 75 -14.72 -15.19 5.90
CA ARG A 75 -15.99 -15.94 6.00
C ARG A 75 -16.57 -16.35 4.65
N TYR A 76 -16.58 -15.45 3.68
CA TYR A 76 -17.31 -15.61 2.41
C TYR A 76 -16.40 -15.86 1.21
N GLY A 77 -15.09 -15.73 1.36
CA GLY A 77 -14.10 -15.89 0.31
C GLY A 77 -13.45 -14.57 -0.12
N ARG A 78 -12.25 -14.68 -0.67
CA ARG A 78 -11.45 -13.49 -1.09
C ARG A 78 -12.03 -12.86 -2.34
N ARG A 79 -12.36 -13.71 -3.33
CA ARG A 79 -12.87 -13.28 -4.63
C ARG A 79 -14.17 -12.48 -4.55
N PRO A 80 -15.29 -12.97 -3.96
CA PRO A 80 -16.54 -12.22 -3.92
C PRO A 80 -16.42 -10.93 -3.12
N VAL A 81 -15.64 -10.93 -2.02
CA VAL A 81 -15.46 -9.74 -1.20
C VAL A 81 -14.64 -8.69 -1.93
N LEU A 82 -13.57 -9.06 -2.63
CA LEU A 82 -12.80 -8.15 -3.47
C LEU A 82 -13.66 -7.51 -4.57
N MET A 83 -14.57 -8.30 -5.19
CA MET A 83 -15.49 -7.78 -6.20
C MET A 83 -16.47 -6.75 -5.62
N VAL A 84 -17.05 -7.01 -4.45
CA VAL A 84 -17.95 -6.08 -3.76
C VAL A 84 -17.21 -4.81 -3.36
N ASP A 85 -16.00 -4.95 -2.85
CA ASP A 85 -15.16 -3.85 -2.41
C ASP A 85 -14.80 -2.91 -3.57
N ILE A 86 -14.33 -3.45 -4.70
CA ILE A 86 -14.03 -2.68 -5.91
C ILE A 86 -15.27 -1.96 -6.43
N LEU A 87 -16.42 -2.63 -6.48
CA LEU A 87 -17.68 -1.97 -6.88
C LEU A 87 -18.04 -0.83 -5.95
N LEU A 88 -17.91 -1.04 -4.65
CA LEU A 88 -18.28 -0.05 -3.65
C LEU A 88 -17.41 1.19 -3.73
N PHE A 89 -16.08 1.04 -3.76
CA PHE A 89 -15.21 2.22 -3.84
C PHE A 89 -15.37 2.94 -5.19
N SER A 90 -15.53 2.23 -6.31
CA SER A 90 -15.79 2.85 -7.61
C SER A 90 -17.09 3.66 -7.65
N MET A 91 -18.16 3.13 -7.04
CA MET A 91 -19.43 3.84 -6.94
C MET A 91 -19.34 5.08 -6.04
N LEU A 92 -18.62 4.99 -4.93
CA LEU A 92 -18.41 6.09 -4.00
C LEU A 92 -17.50 7.18 -4.61
N GLU A 93 -16.53 6.80 -5.42
CA GLU A 93 -15.69 7.72 -6.18
C GLU A 93 -16.57 8.50 -7.19
N PHE A 94 -17.33 7.79 -8.02
CA PHE A 94 -18.28 8.40 -8.96
C PHE A 94 -19.28 9.34 -8.25
N ALA A 95 -19.89 8.89 -7.15
CA ALA A 95 -20.83 9.69 -6.37
C ALA A 95 -20.19 10.95 -5.79
N SER A 96 -18.90 10.92 -5.46
CA SER A 96 -18.16 12.09 -4.98
C SER A 96 -18.05 13.18 -6.04
N GLY A 97 -17.94 12.80 -7.33
CA GLY A 97 -18.02 13.75 -8.46
C GLY A 97 -19.40 14.41 -8.61
N LEU A 98 -20.46 13.80 -8.08
CA LEU A 98 -21.82 14.31 -8.11
C LEU A 98 -22.22 15.04 -6.82
N ALA A 99 -21.35 15.14 -5.81
CA ALA A 99 -21.68 15.73 -4.52
C ALA A 99 -22.18 17.18 -4.67
N PRO A 100 -23.38 17.50 -4.13
CA PRO A 100 -23.98 18.84 -4.23
C PRO A 100 -23.47 19.79 -3.14
N SER A 101 -22.80 19.29 -2.10
CA SER A 101 -22.29 20.09 -1.00
C SER A 101 -21.02 19.46 -0.41
N LEU A 102 -20.22 20.28 0.27
CA LEU A 102 -19.03 19.83 0.98
C LEU A 102 -19.35 18.74 2.02
N THR A 103 -20.43 18.88 2.77
CA THR A 103 -20.83 17.89 3.78
C THR A 103 -21.08 16.52 3.15
N ILE A 104 -21.83 16.46 2.04
CA ILE A 104 -22.08 15.20 1.33
C ILE A 104 -20.77 14.65 0.76
N PHE A 105 -19.92 15.52 0.20
CA PHE A 105 -18.59 15.14 -0.27
C PHE A 105 -17.76 14.49 0.84
N LEU A 106 -17.68 15.09 2.04
CA LEU A 106 -16.95 14.55 3.19
C LEU A 106 -17.51 13.20 3.65
N ILE A 107 -18.83 13.03 3.68
CA ILE A 107 -19.49 11.74 4.01
C ILE A 107 -19.11 10.67 2.98
N LEU A 108 -19.11 11.02 1.69
CA LEU A 108 -18.70 10.10 0.63
C LEU A 108 -17.23 9.73 0.74
N ARG A 109 -16.34 10.67 1.10
CA ARG A 109 -14.91 10.40 1.34
C ARG A 109 -14.67 9.49 2.55
N LEU A 110 -15.45 9.67 3.62
CA LEU A 110 -15.42 8.76 4.77
C LEU A 110 -15.83 7.34 4.36
N ALA A 111 -16.94 7.20 3.63
CA ALA A 111 -17.43 5.92 3.13
C ALA A 111 -16.44 5.28 2.14
N PHE A 112 -15.85 6.08 1.24
CA PHE A 112 -14.79 5.66 0.33
C PHE A 112 -13.58 5.12 1.10
N GLY A 113 -13.17 5.77 2.20
CA GLY A 113 -12.10 5.29 3.05
C GLY A 113 -12.38 3.93 3.67
N VAL A 114 -13.63 3.66 4.07
CA VAL A 114 -14.04 2.32 4.54
C VAL A 114 -13.88 1.29 3.41
N ALA A 115 -14.36 1.58 2.21
CA ALA A 115 -14.21 0.67 1.07
C ALA A 115 -12.72 0.45 0.74
N MET A 116 -11.97 1.52 0.51
CA MET A 116 -10.54 1.51 0.18
C MET A 116 -9.69 0.73 1.21
N GLY A 117 -10.14 0.67 2.48
CA GLY A 117 -9.42 -0.05 3.54
C GLY A 117 -9.35 -1.55 3.33
N GLY A 118 -10.32 -2.15 2.64
CA GLY A 118 -10.42 -3.59 2.43
C GLY A 118 -9.57 -4.12 1.27
N GLU A 119 -9.41 -3.33 0.21
CA GLU A 119 -8.89 -3.76 -1.07
C GLU A 119 -7.51 -4.43 -0.97
N TRP A 120 -6.52 -3.72 -0.43
CA TRP A 120 -5.14 -4.21 -0.39
C TRP A 120 -4.99 -5.53 0.36
N GLY A 121 -5.64 -5.66 1.53
CA GLY A 121 -5.55 -6.86 2.36
C GLY A 121 -6.16 -8.08 1.69
N VAL A 122 -7.36 -7.94 1.15
CA VAL A 122 -8.11 -9.01 0.48
C VAL A 122 -7.44 -9.39 -0.85
N GLY A 123 -7.00 -8.40 -1.64
CA GLY A 123 -6.26 -8.61 -2.88
C GLY A 123 -4.93 -9.32 -2.65
N ALA A 124 -4.14 -8.88 -1.67
CA ALA A 124 -2.88 -9.53 -1.32
C ALA A 124 -3.10 -10.99 -0.86
N ALA A 125 -4.13 -11.25 -0.04
CA ALA A 125 -4.47 -12.61 0.39
C ALA A 125 -4.86 -13.49 -0.79
N LEU A 126 -5.72 -13.00 -1.70
CA LEU A 126 -6.12 -13.73 -2.90
C LEU A 126 -4.91 -14.13 -3.76
N ALA A 127 -4.02 -13.18 -4.05
CA ALA A 127 -2.83 -13.45 -4.84
C ALA A 127 -1.89 -14.43 -4.11
N MET A 128 -1.53 -14.17 -2.84
CA MET A 128 -0.54 -14.96 -2.11
C MET A 128 -1.02 -16.39 -1.83
N GLU A 129 -2.32 -16.60 -1.62
CA GLU A 129 -2.92 -17.93 -1.39
C GLU A 129 -3.06 -18.75 -2.67
N THR A 130 -3.15 -18.08 -3.84
CA THR A 130 -3.37 -18.74 -5.15
C THR A 130 -2.07 -19.20 -5.79
N ILE A 131 -0.95 -18.54 -5.51
CA ILE A 131 0.35 -18.83 -6.15
C ILE A 131 1.22 -19.76 -5.32
N PRO A 132 2.17 -20.50 -5.97
CA PRO A 132 3.14 -21.32 -5.25
C PRO A 132 4.03 -20.50 -4.32
N ALA A 133 4.43 -21.07 -3.16
CA ALA A 133 5.31 -20.42 -2.20
C ALA A 133 6.62 -19.90 -2.81
N GLY A 134 7.18 -20.64 -3.78
CA GLY A 134 8.42 -20.27 -4.49
C GLY A 134 8.31 -19.01 -5.37
N THR A 135 7.10 -18.47 -5.62
CA THR A 135 6.89 -17.28 -6.44
C THR A 135 6.42 -16.06 -5.64
N ARG A 136 6.06 -16.23 -4.36
CA ARG A 136 5.43 -15.18 -3.55
C ARG A 136 6.26 -13.91 -3.45
N GLY A 137 7.58 -14.01 -3.30
CA GLY A 137 8.43 -12.82 -3.24
C GLY A 137 8.39 -11.98 -4.51
N VAL A 138 8.45 -12.62 -5.68
CA VAL A 138 8.36 -11.93 -6.97
C VAL A 138 7.01 -11.26 -7.15
N VAL A 139 5.92 -11.99 -6.84
CA VAL A 139 4.55 -11.47 -6.97
C VAL A 139 4.29 -10.37 -5.94
N SER A 140 4.82 -10.49 -4.72
CA SER A 140 4.77 -9.45 -3.69
C SER A 140 5.36 -8.12 -4.20
N GLY A 141 6.54 -8.18 -4.81
CA GLY A 141 7.14 -7.00 -5.45
C GLY A 141 6.26 -6.41 -6.54
N ILE A 142 5.67 -7.24 -7.40
CA ILE A 142 4.74 -6.77 -8.44
C ILE A 142 3.52 -6.09 -7.83
N LEU A 143 2.85 -6.71 -6.86
CA LEU A 143 1.67 -6.14 -6.22
C LEU A 143 1.98 -4.75 -5.64
N GLN A 144 3.12 -4.62 -4.97
CA GLN A 144 3.47 -3.36 -4.33
C GLN A 144 3.77 -2.24 -5.33
N THR A 145 4.20 -2.55 -6.56
CA THR A 145 4.36 -1.53 -7.60
C THR A 145 3.03 -0.94 -8.08
N GLY A 146 1.89 -1.51 -7.70
CA GLY A 146 0.57 -0.95 -8.00
C GLY A 146 0.40 0.49 -7.50
N TYR A 147 0.86 0.80 -6.29
CA TYR A 147 0.72 2.13 -5.72
C TYR A 147 1.43 3.24 -6.54
N PRO A 148 2.74 3.16 -6.83
CA PRO A 148 3.40 4.13 -7.70
C PRO A 148 2.86 4.11 -9.13
N SER A 149 2.38 2.97 -9.64
CA SER A 149 1.72 2.90 -10.95
C SER A 149 0.39 3.67 -10.95
N GLY A 150 -0.38 3.59 -9.89
CA GLY A 150 -1.63 4.35 -9.70
C GLY A 150 -1.38 5.86 -9.66
N TYR A 151 -0.33 6.29 -8.95
CA TYR A 151 0.10 7.70 -8.96
C TYR A 151 0.43 8.19 -10.39
N LEU A 152 1.25 7.44 -11.11
CA LEU A 152 1.62 7.79 -12.49
C LEU A 152 0.39 7.82 -13.41
N LEU A 153 -0.50 6.85 -13.28
CA LEU A 153 -1.74 6.79 -14.04
C LEU A 153 -2.63 8.01 -13.74
N ALA A 154 -2.80 8.38 -12.48
CA ALA A 154 -3.55 9.55 -12.06
C ALA A 154 -2.95 10.85 -12.63
N ALA A 155 -1.62 10.99 -12.57
CA ALA A 155 -0.93 12.14 -13.12
C ALA A 155 -1.12 12.26 -14.65
N ILE A 156 -1.00 11.15 -15.39
CA ILE A 156 -1.21 11.10 -16.84
C ILE A 156 -2.68 11.45 -17.17
N THR A 157 -3.62 10.86 -16.45
CA THR A 157 -5.05 11.11 -16.67
C THR A 157 -5.42 12.56 -16.36
N TYR A 158 -4.91 13.12 -15.28
CA TYR A 158 -5.08 14.52 -14.92
C TYR A 158 -4.54 15.43 -16.03
N PHE A 159 -3.29 15.22 -16.47
CA PHE A 159 -2.68 16.02 -17.54
C PHE A 159 -3.46 15.94 -18.87
N ALA A 160 -3.96 14.75 -19.23
CA ALA A 160 -4.63 14.55 -20.51
C ALA A 160 -6.08 15.04 -20.52
N LEU A 161 -6.82 14.89 -19.42
CA LEU A 161 -8.28 15.01 -19.42
C LEU A 161 -8.81 16.13 -18.54
N TYR A 162 -8.07 16.60 -17.53
CA TYR A 162 -8.59 17.59 -16.57
C TYR A 162 -9.14 18.84 -17.27
N GLY A 163 -8.41 19.38 -18.25
CA GLY A 163 -8.84 20.57 -19.01
C GLY A 163 -10.13 20.39 -19.83
N LEU A 164 -10.54 19.14 -20.08
CA LEU A 164 -11.75 18.80 -20.85
C LEU A 164 -12.95 18.52 -19.95
N ILE A 165 -12.75 17.84 -18.82
CA ILE A 165 -13.82 17.28 -18.00
C ILE A 165 -13.91 17.89 -16.59
N GLY A 166 -12.91 18.69 -16.20
CA GLY A 166 -12.83 19.31 -14.87
C GLY A 166 -12.76 18.30 -13.71
N TRP A 167 -12.74 18.79 -12.47
CA TRP A 167 -12.56 17.96 -11.29
C TRP A 167 -13.68 16.93 -11.09
N ARG A 168 -14.94 17.28 -11.39
CA ARG A 168 -16.08 16.36 -11.28
C ARG A 168 -15.95 15.20 -12.25
N GLY A 169 -15.57 15.48 -13.49
CA GLY A 169 -15.28 14.45 -14.50
C GLY A 169 -14.14 13.54 -14.11
N MET A 170 -13.11 14.06 -13.42
CA MET A 170 -12.00 13.23 -12.91
C MET A 170 -12.50 12.20 -11.89
N PHE A 171 -13.38 12.57 -10.97
CA PHE A 171 -14.06 11.63 -10.04
C PHE A 171 -14.97 10.63 -10.77
N MET A 172 -15.66 11.06 -11.81
CA MET A 172 -16.54 10.17 -12.58
C MET A 172 -15.77 9.08 -13.33
N ILE A 173 -14.53 9.35 -13.76
CA ILE A 173 -13.64 8.34 -14.34
C ILE A 173 -13.31 7.25 -13.31
N GLY A 174 -13.33 7.55 -12.02
CA GLY A 174 -13.18 6.60 -10.92
C GLY A 174 -14.23 5.47 -10.86
N VAL A 175 -15.21 5.47 -11.77
CA VAL A 175 -16.09 4.30 -11.98
C VAL A 175 -15.42 3.20 -12.81
N LEU A 176 -14.39 3.50 -13.57
CA LEU A 176 -13.74 2.54 -14.46
C LEU A 176 -13.16 1.31 -13.74
N PRO A 177 -12.63 1.40 -12.50
CA PRO A 177 -12.25 0.23 -11.71
C PRO A 177 -13.37 -0.82 -11.59
N ALA A 178 -14.66 -0.43 -11.62
CA ALA A 178 -15.77 -1.38 -11.61
C ALA A 178 -15.71 -2.40 -12.78
N LEU A 179 -15.09 -2.05 -13.91
CA LEU A 179 -14.87 -2.98 -15.03
C LEU A 179 -13.93 -4.14 -14.65
N LEU A 180 -13.03 -3.95 -13.68
CA LEU A 180 -12.17 -5.00 -13.16
C LEU A 180 -12.97 -6.15 -12.55
N VAL A 181 -14.16 -5.85 -12.01
CA VAL A 181 -15.05 -6.87 -11.44
C VAL A 181 -15.49 -7.88 -12.51
N LEU A 182 -15.73 -7.44 -13.74
CA LEU A 182 -16.06 -8.34 -14.86
C LEU A 182 -14.88 -9.27 -15.19
N TYR A 183 -13.65 -8.72 -15.14
CA TYR A 183 -12.44 -9.52 -15.31
C TYR A 183 -12.29 -10.56 -14.20
N ILE A 184 -12.45 -10.15 -12.93
CA ILE A 184 -12.35 -11.04 -11.77
C ILE A 184 -13.40 -12.14 -11.87
N ARG A 185 -14.64 -11.79 -12.20
CA ARG A 185 -15.72 -12.76 -12.37
C ARG A 185 -15.42 -13.83 -13.43
N GLY A 186 -14.80 -13.42 -14.54
CA GLY A 186 -14.56 -14.32 -15.69
C GLY A 186 -13.24 -15.07 -15.66
N LYS A 187 -12.22 -14.60 -14.90
CA LYS A 187 -10.83 -15.09 -15.02
C LYS A 187 -10.19 -15.51 -13.70
N VAL A 188 -10.82 -15.22 -12.58
CA VAL A 188 -10.24 -15.49 -11.25
C VAL A 188 -11.14 -16.47 -10.52
N GLU A 189 -10.57 -17.54 -9.99
CA GLU A 189 -11.23 -18.48 -9.11
C GLU A 189 -10.98 -18.09 -7.65
N GLU A 190 -11.73 -18.72 -6.74
CA GLU A 190 -11.50 -18.52 -5.31
C GLU A 190 -10.16 -19.16 -4.86
N SER A 191 -9.58 -18.62 -3.79
CA SER A 191 -8.34 -19.11 -3.21
C SER A 191 -8.42 -20.60 -2.87
N PRO A 192 -7.46 -21.43 -3.34
CA PRO A 192 -7.40 -22.84 -2.94
C PRO A 192 -7.26 -23.03 -1.43
N ALA A 193 -6.51 -22.15 -0.75
CA ALA A 193 -6.35 -22.18 0.69
C ALA A 193 -7.64 -21.87 1.44
N PHE A 194 -8.51 -21.02 0.88
CA PHE A 194 -9.83 -20.75 1.41
C PHE A 194 -10.75 -21.97 1.24
N LEU A 195 -10.77 -22.57 0.05
CA LEU A 195 -11.63 -23.72 -0.25
C LEU A 195 -11.29 -24.97 0.56
N ALA A 196 -10.00 -25.15 0.91
CA ALA A 196 -9.51 -26.33 1.63
C ALA A 196 -9.81 -26.32 3.13
N ARG A 197 -10.32 -25.22 3.70
CA ARG A 197 -10.55 -25.09 5.14
C ARG A 197 -12.04 -25.07 5.51
N ALA A 198 -12.35 -25.50 6.77
CA ALA A 198 -13.67 -25.29 7.35
C ALA A 198 -13.91 -23.80 7.66
N HIS A 199 -15.08 -23.29 7.28
CA HIS A 199 -15.41 -21.89 7.47
C HIS A 199 -15.86 -21.62 8.92
N ALA A 200 -15.10 -20.76 9.62
CA ALA A 200 -15.45 -20.30 10.96
C ALA A 200 -16.67 -19.35 10.93
N LYS A 201 -17.33 -19.19 12.06
CA LYS A 201 -18.38 -18.16 12.23
C LYS A 201 -17.75 -16.77 12.02
N PHE A 202 -18.55 -15.84 11.48
CA PHE A 202 -18.11 -14.43 11.30
C PHE A 202 -17.57 -13.86 12.62
N GLY A 203 -16.40 -13.25 12.57
CA GLY A 203 -15.74 -12.67 13.75
C GLY A 203 -15.07 -13.64 14.72
N ALA A 204 -15.27 -14.95 14.61
CA ALA A 204 -14.62 -15.93 15.51
C ALA A 204 -13.10 -15.89 15.42
N GLY A 205 -12.56 -15.66 14.22
CA GLY A 205 -11.13 -15.48 13.99
C GLY A 205 -10.56 -14.26 14.72
N LEU A 206 -11.28 -13.15 14.78
CA LEU A 206 -10.86 -11.95 15.51
C LEU A 206 -10.68 -12.23 17.00
N VAL A 207 -11.65 -12.91 17.64
CA VAL A 207 -11.56 -13.31 19.05
C VAL A 207 -10.36 -14.22 19.28
N LYS A 208 -10.15 -15.19 18.40
CA LYS A 208 -9.00 -16.11 18.46
C LYS A 208 -7.67 -15.36 18.25
N MET A 209 -7.62 -14.41 17.30
CA MET A 209 -6.45 -13.55 17.07
C MET A 209 -6.07 -12.79 18.34
N LEU A 210 -7.03 -12.11 18.96
CA LEU A 210 -6.80 -11.32 20.17
C LEU A 210 -6.44 -12.16 21.40
N ARG A 211 -6.91 -13.42 21.49
CA ARG A 211 -6.60 -14.32 22.60
C ARG A 211 -5.33 -15.13 22.39
N SER A 212 -5.14 -15.70 21.21
CA SER A 212 -4.08 -16.69 20.96
C SER A 212 -2.93 -16.16 20.11
N HIS A 213 -3.12 -15.07 19.36
CA HIS A 213 -2.13 -14.54 18.43
C HIS A 213 -1.86 -13.04 18.65
N ALA A 214 -2.24 -12.48 19.81
CA ALA A 214 -2.11 -11.06 20.12
C ALA A 214 -0.69 -10.54 19.94
N VAL A 215 0.32 -11.26 20.41
CA VAL A 215 1.74 -10.89 20.31
C VAL A 215 2.18 -10.80 18.83
N ARG A 216 1.76 -11.78 18.02
CA ARG A 216 2.06 -11.79 16.58
C ARG A 216 1.37 -10.63 15.85
N PHE A 217 0.12 -10.34 16.21
CA PHE A 217 -0.61 -9.22 15.65
C PHE A 217 0.00 -7.88 16.05
N LEU A 218 0.32 -7.72 17.33
CA LEU A 218 1.01 -6.51 17.82
C LEU A 218 2.36 -6.31 17.11
N TYR A 219 3.14 -7.38 16.94
CA TYR A 219 4.38 -7.31 16.15
C TYR A 219 4.12 -6.85 14.72
N ALA A 220 3.10 -7.39 14.04
CA ALA A 220 2.76 -6.97 12.69
C ALA A 220 2.32 -5.50 12.63
N VAL A 221 1.53 -5.02 13.62
CA VAL A 221 1.14 -3.60 13.73
C VAL A 221 2.37 -2.71 13.93
N LEU A 222 3.28 -3.05 14.86
CA LEU A 222 4.50 -2.27 15.09
C LEU A 222 5.41 -2.24 13.86
N LEU A 223 5.56 -3.38 13.20
CA LEU A 223 6.32 -3.50 11.95
C LEU A 223 5.71 -2.60 10.87
N MET A 224 4.38 -2.65 10.68
CA MET A 224 3.68 -1.83 9.70
C MET A 224 3.68 -0.35 10.07
N THR A 225 3.67 -0.01 11.36
CA THR A 225 3.86 1.37 11.82
C THR A 225 5.23 1.90 11.38
N ALA A 226 6.30 1.13 11.61
CA ALA A 226 7.65 1.52 11.17
C ALA A 226 7.75 1.63 9.64
N PHE A 227 7.13 0.71 8.88
CA PHE A 227 7.06 0.79 7.42
C PHE A 227 6.37 2.07 6.94
N ASN A 228 5.21 2.37 7.51
CA ASN A 228 4.46 3.57 7.16
C ASN A 228 5.20 4.86 7.54
N PHE A 229 5.79 4.91 8.74
CA PHE A 229 6.64 6.04 9.12
C PHE A 229 7.82 6.25 8.16
N LEU A 230 8.47 5.18 7.69
CA LEU A 230 9.57 5.29 6.74
C LEU A 230 9.06 5.77 5.37
N SER A 231 7.93 5.26 4.89
CA SER A 231 7.34 5.67 3.62
C SER A 231 6.86 7.12 3.66
N HIS A 232 5.97 7.45 4.59
CA HIS A 232 5.46 8.82 4.78
C HIS A 232 6.58 9.80 5.10
N GLY A 233 7.55 9.40 5.95
CA GLY A 233 8.69 10.22 6.34
C GLY A 233 9.64 10.59 5.21
N THR A 234 9.60 9.83 4.11
CA THR A 234 10.46 10.08 2.94
C THR A 234 9.72 10.63 1.72
N GLN A 235 8.37 10.71 1.77
CA GLN A 235 7.53 11.13 0.65
C GLN A 235 6.70 12.38 0.94
N ASP A 236 6.02 12.46 2.08
CA ASP A 236 4.93 13.42 2.28
C ASP A 236 5.40 14.88 2.27
N LEU A 237 6.46 15.19 3.00
CA LEU A 237 7.03 16.55 3.05
C LEU A 237 8.16 16.78 2.05
N TYR A 238 8.56 15.78 1.27
CA TYR A 238 9.66 15.95 0.31
C TYR A 238 9.36 16.99 -0.77
N PRO A 239 8.15 17.06 -1.37
CA PRO A 239 7.80 18.15 -2.27
C PRO A 239 7.86 19.53 -1.60
N ALA A 240 7.40 19.67 -0.36
CA ALA A 240 7.47 20.91 0.40
C ALA A 240 8.94 21.32 0.68
N PHE A 241 9.79 20.36 1.07
CA PHE A 241 11.23 20.56 1.23
C PHE A 241 11.88 21.13 -0.05
N LEU A 242 11.57 20.55 -1.22
CA LEU A 242 12.10 21.01 -2.51
C LEU A 242 11.61 22.41 -2.88
N GLN A 243 10.37 22.77 -2.54
CA GLN A 243 9.80 24.08 -2.83
C GLN A 243 10.25 25.14 -1.83
N LEU A 244 10.17 24.85 -0.53
CA LEU A 244 10.38 25.83 0.54
C LEU A 244 11.86 26.07 0.85
N GLN A 245 12.67 25.00 0.87
CA GLN A 245 14.09 25.10 1.24
C GLN A 245 15.00 25.27 0.01
N HIS A 246 14.67 24.65 -1.12
CA HIS A 246 15.46 24.76 -2.36
C HIS A 246 14.87 25.70 -3.40
N HIS A 247 13.66 26.24 -3.18
CA HIS A 247 12.96 27.17 -4.08
C HIS A 247 12.77 26.63 -5.51
N PHE A 248 12.62 25.30 -5.65
CA PHE A 248 12.42 24.70 -6.96
C PHE A 248 11.00 24.97 -7.49
N SER A 249 10.92 25.13 -8.81
CA SER A 249 9.64 25.26 -9.50
C SER A 249 8.78 24.01 -9.34
N GLN A 250 7.47 24.17 -9.44
CA GLN A 250 6.53 23.03 -9.38
C GLN A 250 6.82 22.01 -10.48
N GLN A 251 7.31 22.44 -11.65
CA GLN A 251 7.72 21.53 -12.73
C GLN A 251 8.93 20.68 -12.32
N THR A 252 9.96 21.27 -11.71
CA THR A 252 11.14 20.55 -11.23
C THR A 252 10.77 19.54 -10.15
N VAL A 253 9.90 19.92 -9.21
CA VAL A 253 9.40 19.02 -8.17
C VAL A 253 8.62 17.86 -8.77
N GLY A 254 7.77 18.13 -9.77
CA GLY A 254 7.04 17.07 -10.49
C GLY A 254 7.95 16.10 -11.23
N LEU A 255 9.02 16.59 -11.89
CA LEU A 255 10.02 15.73 -12.54
C LEU A 255 10.75 14.83 -11.53
N ILE A 256 11.16 15.41 -10.38
CA ILE A 256 11.78 14.63 -9.30
C ILE A 256 10.81 13.56 -8.77
N ALA A 257 9.50 13.90 -8.65
CA ALA A 257 8.47 12.95 -8.25
C ALA A 257 8.33 11.78 -9.24
N ILE A 258 8.37 12.04 -10.54
CA ILE A 258 8.38 10.98 -11.55
C ILE A 258 9.62 10.10 -11.40
N VAL A 259 10.81 10.69 -11.26
CA VAL A 259 12.08 9.96 -11.12
C VAL A 259 12.05 9.04 -9.90
N TYR A 260 11.62 9.52 -8.74
CA TYR A 260 11.58 8.66 -7.56
C TYR A 260 10.52 7.55 -7.63
N ASN A 261 9.41 7.75 -8.35
CA ASN A 261 8.44 6.66 -8.58
C ASN A 261 9.02 5.52 -9.43
N PHE A 262 9.90 5.81 -10.39
CA PHE A 262 10.67 4.75 -11.07
C PHE A 262 11.59 4.01 -10.09
N GLY A 263 12.24 4.71 -9.16
CA GLY A 263 13.00 4.11 -8.07
C GLY A 263 12.14 3.17 -7.23
N ALA A 264 10.94 3.61 -6.86
CA ALA A 264 9.96 2.84 -6.10
C ALA A 264 9.59 1.52 -6.81
N ILE A 265 9.27 1.58 -8.10
CA ILE A 265 8.91 0.41 -8.92
C ILE A 265 10.09 -0.58 -8.97
N LEU A 266 11.27 -0.10 -9.31
CA LEU A 266 12.45 -0.96 -9.44
C LEU A 266 12.84 -1.59 -8.10
N GLY A 267 12.80 -0.83 -7.02
CA GLY A 267 13.08 -1.30 -5.66
C GLY A 267 12.12 -2.40 -5.25
N GLY A 268 10.81 -2.16 -5.37
CA GLY A 268 9.78 -3.15 -5.05
C GLY A 268 9.97 -4.47 -5.79
N LEU A 269 10.22 -4.42 -7.10
CA LEU A 269 10.46 -5.61 -7.91
C LEU A 269 11.74 -6.36 -7.51
N LEU A 270 12.84 -5.64 -7.30
CA LEU A 270 14.13 -6.25 -7.00
C LEU A 270 14.15 -6.87 -5.59
N PHE A 271 13.72 -6.14 -4.57
CA PHE A 271 13.73 -6.65 -3.19
C PHE A 271 12.64 -7.70 -2.96
N GLY A 272 11.48 -7.58 -3.62
CA GLY A 272 10.49 -8.64 -3.65
C GLY A 272 11.08 -9.95 -4.20
N ALA A 273 11.74 -9.90 -5.34
CA ALA A 273 12.42 -11.06 -5.93
C ALA A 273 13.61 -11.56 -5.07
N LEU A 274 14.41 -10.65 -4.52
CA LEU A 274 15.53 -10.98 -3.64
C LEU A 274 15.05 -11.70 -2.38
N SER A 275 13.92 -11.25 -1.79
CA SER A 275 13.35 -11.84 -0.58
C SER A 275 12.98 -13.32 -0.76
N GLN A 276 12.74 -13.76 -1.99
CA GLN A 276 12.50 -15.18 -2.29
C GLN A 276 13.75 -16.06 -2.09
N ARG A 277 14.95 -15.46 -2.20
CA ARG A 277 16.22 -16.18 -2.07
C ARG A 277 16.82 -16.10 -0.68
N ILE A 278 16.79 -14.89 -0.07
CA ILE A 278 17.49 -14.62 1.19
C ILE A 278 16.58 -14.61 2.43
N GLY A 279 15.25 -14.75 2.22
CA GLY A 279 14.24 -14.64 3.28
C GLY A 279 13.65 -13.22 3.38
N ARG A 280 12.48 -13.12 4.02
CA ARG A 280 11.71 -11.86 4.10
C ARG A 280 12.41 -10.85 4.99
N ARG A 281 12.78 -11.28 6.19
CA ARG A 281 13.41 -10.43 7.21
C ARG A 281 14.73 -9.82 6.71
N ARG A 282 15.61 -10.64 6.13
CA ARG A 282 16.92 -10.17 5.62
C ARG A 282 16.76 -9.15 4.50
N ALA A 283 15.80 -9.38 3.59
CA ALA A 283 15.53 -8.44 2.51
C ALA A 283 15.01 -7.09 3.05
N ILE A 284 14.12 -7.10 4.04
CA ILE A 284 13.61 -5.89 4.70
C ILE A 284 14.76 -5.14 5.40
N VAL A 285 15.58 -5.84 6.19
CA VAL A 285 16.72 -5.24 6.91
C VAL A 285 17.69 -4.57 5.94
N ILE A 286 18.08 -5.27 4.86
CA ILE A 286 19.01 -4.71 3.86
C ILE A 286 18.41 -3.46 3.21
N ALA A 287 17.14 -3.53 2.79
CA ALA A 287 16.46 -2.40 2.16
C ALA A 287 16.31 -1.20 3.12
N ALA A 288 15.92 -1.43 4.38
CA ALA A 288 15.81 -0.39 5.39
C ALA A 288 17.18 0.28 5.67
N LEU A 289 18.22 -0.50 5.88
CA LEU A 289 19.57 0.03 6.16
C LEU A 289 20.19 0.72 4.93
N LEU A 290 19.80 0.33 3.71
CA LEU A 290 20.25 0.99 2.47
C LEU A 290 19.80 2.45 2.39
N THR A 291 18.74 2.85 3.10
CA THR A 291 18.30 4.26 3.17
C THR A 291 19.33 5.15 3.86
N LEU A 292 20.08 4.64 4.85
CA LEU A 292 21.01 5.44 5.65
C LEU A 292 22.12 6.11 4.83
N PRO A 293 22.90 5.40 3.98
CA PRO A 293 23.93 6.02 3.13
C PRO A 293 23.33 6.94 2.04
N VAL A 294 22.04 6.85 1.76
CA VAL A 294 21.37 7.70 0.78
C VAL A 294 20.95 9.07 1.38
N ILE A 295 20.74 9.16 2.70
CA ILE A 295 20.30 10.37 3.40
C ILE A 295 21.14 11.61 3.01
N PRO A 296 22.50 11.60 2.97
CA PRO A 296 23.28 12.77 2.61
C PRO A 296 22.94 13.34 1.23
N VAL A 297 22.75 12.50 0.24
CA VAL A 297 22.40 12.92 -1.12
C VAL A 297 20.94 13.35 -1.24
N TRP A 298 20.04 12.66 -0.52
CA TRP A 298 18.60 12.90 -0.56
C TRP A 298 18.15 14.14 0.21
N ALA A 299 18.73 14.41 1.39
CA ALA A 299 18.29 15.49 2.28
C ALA A 299 19.20 16.74 2.22
N TYR A 300 20.45 16.59 1.74
CA TYR A 300 21.43 17.66 1.75
C TYR A 300 22.06 17.90 0.36
N GLY A 301 21.54 17.30 -0.68
CA GLY A 301 21.96 17.59 -2.05
C GLY A 301 21.72 19.06 -2.40
N ALA A 302 22.62 19.67 -3.17
CA ALA A 302 22.56 21.11 -3.51
C ALA A 302 21.93 21.40 -4.87
N SER A 303 21.74 20.42 -5.73
CA SER A 303 21.21 20.62 -7.10
C SER A 303 19.97 19.76 -7.37
N PRO A 304 19.11 20.16 -8.34
CA PRO A 304 17.98 19.34 -8.75
C PRO A 304 18.37 17.92 -9.13
N LEU A 305 19.51 17.73 -9.79
CA LEU A 305 20.00 16.42 -10.21
C LEU A 305 20.41 15.56 -9.01
N THR A 306 21.17 16.12 -8.06
CA THR A 306 21.60 15.36 -6.85
C THR A 306 20.40 14.97 -6.01
N LEU A 307 19.42 15.87 -5.84
CA LEU A 307 18.19 15.57 -5.09
C LEU A 307 17.30 14.56 -5.82
N ALA A 308 17.24 14.60 -7.15
CA ALA A 308 16.53 13.59 -7.95
C ALA A 308 17.16 12.20 -7.81
N VAL A 309 18.50 12.12 -7.88
CA VAL A 309 19.23 10.86 -7.67
C VAL A 309 19.04 10.36 -6.23
N GLY A 310 19.14 11.23 -5.24
CA GLY A 310 18.88 10.92 -3.84
C GLY A 310 17.45 10.40 -3.63
N ALA A 311 16.46 11.07 -4.22
CA ALA A 311 15.05 10.67 -4.14
C ALA A 311 14.79 9.31 -4.82
N PHE A 312 15.39 9.08 -6.00
CA PHE A 312 15.34 7.78 -6.66
C PHE A 312 15.88 6.66 -5.78
N LEU A 313 17.10 6.82 -5.24
CA LEU A 313 17.75 5.83 -4.39
C LEU A 313 17.01 5.63 -3.06
N MET A 314 16.48 6.70 -2.48
CA MET A 314 15.66 6.63 -1.27
C MET A 314 14.41 5.79 -1.51
N GLN A 315 13.64 6.10 -2.56
CA GLN A 315 12.41 5.35 -2.85
C GLN A 315 12.70 3.94 -3.37
N PHE A 316 13.83 3.71 -4.05
CA PHE A 316 14.31 2.37 -4.38
C PHE A 316 14.50 1.51 -3.12
N ALA A 317 15.08 2.06 -2.07
CA ALA A 317 15.30 1.35 -0.82
C ALA A 317 13.99 1.19 -0.01
N VAL A 318 13.24 2.27 0.19
CA VAL A 318 11.99 2.29 0.96
C VAL A 318 10.93 1.37 0.33
N GLN A 319 10.65 1.55 -0.95
CA GLN A 319 9.67 0.72 -1.66
C GLN A 319 10.23 -0.67 -1.97
N GLY A 320 11.56 -0.83 -1.94
CA GLY A 320 12.22 -2.13 -1.90
C GLY A 320 11.80 -2.94 -0.68
N ALA A 321 11.85 -2.36 0.51
CA ALA A 321 11.35 -3.00 1.72
C ALA A 321 9.85 -3.32 1.61
N TRP A 322 9.03 -2.38 1.12
CA TRP A 322 7.60 -2.58 0.87
C TRP A 322 7.29 -3.70 -0.12
N GLY A 323 8.14 -3.93 -1.13
CA GLY A 323 7.97 -5.04 -2.07
C GLY A 323 7.96 -6.42 -1.43
N VAL A 324 8.41 -6.54 -0.18
CA VAL A 324 8.39 -7.80 0.59
C VAL A 324 7.11 -7.95 1.42
N VAL A 325 6.43 -6.85 1.74
CA VAL A 325 5.32 -6.78 2.72
C VAL A 325 4.14 -7.70 2.38
N PRO A 326 3.58 -7.71 1.14
CA PRO A 326 2.46 -8.59 0.82
C PRO A 326 2.74 -10.07 1.13
N ALA A 327 3.93 -10.58 0.76
CA ALA A 327 4.32 -11.94 1.08
C ALA A 327 4.53 -12.13 2.59
N HIS A 328 5.29 -11.24 3.23
CA HIS A 328 5.66 -11.37 4.64
C HIS A 328 4.44 -11.36 5.57
N LEU A 329 3.52 -10.41 5.40
CA LEU A 329 2.32 -10.33 6.24
C LEU A 329 1.38 -11.51 6.03
N ASN A 330 1.21 -11.99 4.78
CA ASN A 330 0.39 -13.16 4.52
C ASN A 330 1.01 -14.44 5.10
N GLU A 331 2.34 -14.59 5.01
CA GLU A 331 3.07 -15.71 5.62
C GLU A 331 3.04 -15.68 7.15
N LEU A 332 3.00 -14.49 7.77
CA LEU A 332 2.82 -14.30 9.22
C LEU A 332 1.38 -14.56 9.69
N SER A 333 0.40 -14.46 8.79
CA SER A 333 -1.01 -14.53 9.18
C SER A 333 -1.39 -15.93 9.71
N PRO A 334 -2.20 -16.02 10.78
CA PRO A 334 -2.88 -17.24 11.14
C PRO A 334 -3.77 -17.76 10.00
N GLU A 335 -3.92 -19.08 9.87
CA GLU A 335 -4.63 -19.69 8.73
C GLU A 335 -6.06 -19.18 8.56
N ASP A 336 -6.77 -19.00 9.65
CA ASP A 336 -8.17 -18.57 9.69
C ASP A 336 -8.38 -17.04 9.57
N MET A 337 -7.29 -16.26 9.46
CA MET A 337 -7.32 -14.78 9.47
C MET A 337 -6.51 -14.12 8.34
N ARG A 338 -6.18 -14.86 7.28
CA ARG A 338 -5.37 -14.31 6.18
C ARG A 338 -6.06 -13.19 5.40
N GLY A 339 -7.39 -13.15 5.36
CA GLY A 339 -8.14 -12.04 4.79
C GLY A 339 -8.09 -10.77 5.66
N THR A 340 -8.08 -10.93 6.99
CA THR A 340 -8.14 -9.82 7.94
C THR A 340 -6.75 -9.35 8.37
N PHE A 341 -5.88 -10.27 8.78
CA PHE A 341 -4.64 -9.96 9.48
C PHE A 341 -3.71 -8.99 8.72
N PRO A 342 -3.39 -9.21 7.42
CA PRO A 342 -2.45 -8.33 6.71
C PRO A 342 -3.00 -6.92 6.54
N GLY A 343 -4.24 -6.79 6.05
CA GLY A 343 -4.88 -5.51 5.80
C GLY A 343 -5.11 -4.72 7.08
N PHE A 344 -5.60 -5.37 8.13
CA PHE A 344 -5.90 -4.72 9.40
C PHE A 344 -4.62 -4.24 10.12
N ALA A 345 -3.56 -5.07 10.17
CA ALA A 345 -2.27 -4.66 10.71
C ALA A 345 -1.67 -3.47 9.93
N TYR A 346 -1.75 -3.51 8.59
CA TYR A 346 -1.29 -2.42 7.73
C TYR A 346 -2.03 -1.13 8.03
N GLN A 347 -3.35 -1.13 8.06
CA GLN A 347 -4.13 0.09 8.20
C GLN A 347 -4.07 0.68 9.63
N ILE A 348 -3.91 -0.15 10.66
CA ILE A 348 -3.60 0.37 12.01
C ILE A 348 -2.22 1.04 12.01
N GLY A 349 -1.21 0.40 11.42
CA GLY A 349 0.12 0.98 11.29
C GLY A 349 0.13 2.29 10.52
N ASN A 350 -0.68 2.39 9.45
CA ASN A 350 -0.85 3.61 8.67
C ASN A 350 -1.51 4.73 9.50
N LEU A 351 -2.55 4.41 10.27
CA LEU A 351 -3.20 5.36 11.17
C LEU A 351 -2.23 5.90 12.23
N LEU A 352 -1.42 5.03 12.84
CA LEU A 352 -0.41 5.43 13.82
C LEU A 352 0.68 6.32 13.20
N ALA A 353 1.04 6.06 11.94
CA ALA A 353 2.04 6.85 11.22
C ALA A 353 1.48 8.17 10.63
N SER A 354 0.17 8.41 10.68
CA SER A 354 -0.44 9.62 10.13
C SER A 354 0.06 10.93 10.74
N ALA A 355 0.57 10.89 11.97
CA ALA A 355 1.18 12.04 12.65
C ALA A 355 2.57 12.42 12.10
N ASN A 356 3.14 11.64 11.17
CA ASN A 356 4.53 11.82 10.72
C ASN A 356 4.80 13.18 10.09
N ALA A 357 3.92 13.66 9.21
CA ALA A 357 4.10 14.96 8.55
C ALA A 357 4.10 16.11 9.57
N THR A 358 3.20 16.08 10.56
CA THR A 358 3.16 17.07 11.65
C THR A 358 4.41 17.01 12.51
N LEU A 359 4.90 15.80 12.84
CA LEU A 359 6.14 15.59 13.58
C LEU A 359 7.34 16.20 12.84
N GLN A 360 7.48 15.90 11.54
CA GLN A 360 8.58 16.44 10.73
C GLN A 360 8.50 17.96 10.57
N ALA A 361 7.29 18.52 10.36
CA ALA A 361 7.10 19.96 10.29
C ALA A 361 7.50 20.64 11.61
N GLY A 362 7.10 20.09 12.75
CA GLY A 362 7.52 20.59 14.07
C GLY A 362 9.03 20.54 14.31
N ILE A 363 9.68 19.44 13.87
CA ILE A 363 11.16 19.34 13.94
C ILE A 363 11.81 20.40 13.03
N ALA A 364 11.29 20.61 11.83
CA ALA A 364 11.81 21.61 10.91
C ALA A 364 11.68 23.03 11.50
N GLU A 365 10.52 23.37 12.05
CA GLU A 365 10.25 24.67 12.67
C GLU A 365 11.18 24.91 13.88
N ALA A 366 11.33 23.94 14.76
CA ALA A 366 12.23 24.01 15.91
C ALA A 366 13.72 24.18 15.51
N ASN A 367 14.07 23.85 14.26
CA ASN A 367 15.43 23.98 13.70
C ASN A 367 15.52 25.06 12.63
N GLY A 368 14.78 26.16 12.77
CA GLY A 368 14.87 27.32 11.90
C GLY A 368 14.35 27.09 10.47
N GLY A 369 13.39 26.20 10.28
CA GLY A 369 12.82 25.86 8.97
C GLY A 369 13.65 24.83 8.18
N ASN A 370 14.55 24.09 8.82
CA ASN A 370 15.42 23.11 8.16
C ASN A 370 14.67 21.77 7.93
N TYR A 371 13.94 21.68 6.83
CA TYR A 371 13.24 20.47 6.40
C TYR A 371 14.19 19.31 6.11
N GLY A 372 15.36 19.56 5.53
CA GLY A 372 16.37 18.52 5.27
C GLY A 372 16.81 17.81 6.54
N PHE A 373 17.03 18.57 7.63
CA PHE A 373 17.36 18.00 8.93
C PHE A 373 16.20 17.15 9.51
N ALA A 374 14.97 17.64 9.43
CA ALA A 374 13.79 16.93 9.91
C ALA A 374 13.57 15.60 9.17
N LEU A 375 13.63 15.64 7.83
CA LEU A 375 13.52 14.48 6.96
C LEU A 375 14.62 13.44 7.25
N ALA A 376 15.88 13.88 7.33
CA ALA A 376 17.04 13.04 7.60
C ALA A 376 16.93 12.34 8.96
N THR A 377 16.57 13.08 10.00
CA THR A 377 16.46 12.57 11.37
C THR A 377 15.39 11.50 11.49
N VAL A 378 14.19 11.77 10.98
CA VAL A 378 13.08 10.81 11.02
C VAL A 378 13.42 9.57 10.17
N ALA A 379 13.92 9.75 8.95
CA ALA A 379 14.30 8.64 8.09
C ALA A 379 15.36 7.73 8.73
N ALA A 380 16.39 8.31 9.37
CA ALA A 380 17.45 7.55 10.03
C ALA A 380 16.93 6.73 11.21
N ILE A 381 16.16 7.37 12.11
CA ILE A 381 15.60 6.70 13.31
C ILE A 381 14.67 5.57 12.89
N VAL A 382 13.78 5.83 11.95
CA VAL A 382 12.77 4.85 11.53
C VAL A 382 13.39 3.71 10.74
N ALA A 383 14.39 3.99 9.88
CA ALA A 383 15.12 2.94 9.16
C ALA A 383 15.80 1.94 10.11
N VAL A 384 16.47 2.45 11.15
CA VAL A 384 17.08 1.59 12.19
C VAL A 384 15.99 0.83 12.96
N THR A 385 14.91 1.50 13.35
CA THR A 385 13.78 0.87 14.06
C THR A 385 13.18 -0.27 13.24
N LEU A 386 12.91 -0.03 11.94
CA LEU A 386 12.39 -1.04 11.03
C LEU A 386 13.37 -2.21 10.88
N ALA A 387 14.66 -1.93 10.73
CA ALA A 387 15.69 -2.96 10.61
C ALA A 387 15.76 -3.83 11.87
N VAL A 388 15.69 -3.23 13.06
CA VAL A 388 15.68 -3.93 14.36
C VAL A 388 14.42 -4.79 14.50
N LEU A 389 13.23 -4.23 14.25
CA LEU A 389 11.97 -4.96 14.31
C LEU A 389 11.96 -6.17 13.33
N ALA A 390 12.44 -5.96 12.11
CA ALA A 390 12.54 -7.04 11.14
C ALA A 390 13.61 -8.08 11.53
N HIS A 391 14.77 -7.65 12.07
CA HIS A 391 15.85 -8.54 12.46
C HIS A 391 15.46 -9.51 13.57
N PHE A 392 14.79 -9.00 14.60
CA PHE A 392 14.35 -9.81 15.75
C PHE A 392 12.94 -10.40 15.58
N GLY A 393 12.28 -10.10 14.47
CA GLY A 393 10.95 -10.57 14.18
C GLY A 393 10.85 -12.06 13.78
N ILE A 394 9.67 -12.44 13.30
CA ILE A 394 9.36 -13.80 12.90
C ILE A 394 9.69 -13.98 11.41
N GLU A 395 10.50 -14.99 11.05
CA GLU A 395 10.66 -15.41 9.65
C GLU A 395 9.64 -16.51 9.34
N ALA A 396 8.76 -16.23 8.37
CA ALA A 396 7.72 -17.15 7.94
C ALA A 396 7.85 -17.52 6.45
N HIS A 397 9.04 -17.32 5.87
CA HIS A 397 9.32 -17.61 4.47
C HIS A 397 9.03 -19.07 4.12
N GLY A 398 8.23 -19.27 3.07
CA GLY A 398 7.96 -20.61 2.52
C GLY A 398 6.83 -21.38 3.21
N VAL A 399 6.07 -20.77 4.11
CA VAL A 399 4.89 -21.41 4.73
C VAL A 399 3.93 -21.90 3.65
N ASN A 400 3.52 -23.17 3.77
CA ASN A 400 2.52 -23.75 2.88
C ASN A 400 1.10 -23.34 3.33
N PHE A 401 0.30 -22.77 2.43
CA PHE A 401 -1.06 -22.32 2.73
C PHE A 401 -2.13 -23.40 2.50
N ALA A 402 -1.83 -24.45 1.75
CA ALA A 402 -2.79 -25.47 1.34
C ALA A 402 -2.98 -26.60 2.37
N GLY A 403 -2.44 -26.49 3.59
CA GLY A 403 -2.65 -27.51 4.65
C GLY A 403 -1.98 -28.86 4.40
N ALA A 404 -1.28 -29.04 3.29
CA ALA A 404 -0.54 -30.25 3.01
C ALA A 404 0.67 -30.34 3.99
N ARG A 405 0.59 -31.20 4.97
CA ARG A 405 1.75 -31.58 5.79
C ARG A 405 2.72 -32.34 4.88
N VAL A 406 3.83 -31.72 4.56
CA VAL A 406 4.98 -32.43 4.01
C VAL A 406 5.50 -33.35 5.12
N ASP A 407 5.53 -34.65 4.90
CA ASP A 407 6.13 -35.58 5.83
C ASP A 407 7.65 -35.26 5.91
N PRO A 408 8.17 -34.94 7.10
CA PRO A 408 9.57 -34.55 7.25
C PRO A 408 10.56 -35.69 6.90
N ASN A 409 10.08 -36.93 6.74
CA ASN A 409 10.93 -38.09 6.52
C ASN A 409 11.04 -38.52 5.05
N ASP A 410 10.06 -38.22 4.19
CA ASP A 410 10.07 -38.69 2.80
C ASP A 410 9.74 -37.61 1.75
N GLY A 411 9.43 -36.39 2.18
CA GLY A 411 9.08 -35.28 1.28
C GLY A 411 7.75 -35.48 0.55
N SER A 412 6.93 -36.48 0.89
CA SER A 412 5.66 -36.74 0.25
C SER A 412 4.58 -35.79 0.77
N ILE A 413 3.69 -35.36 -0.14
CA ILE A 413 2.53 -34.54 0.18
C ILE A 413 1.36 -35.49 0.53
N ARG A 414 0.95 -35.52 1.79
CA ARG A 414 -0.30 -36.21 2.19
C ARG A 414 -1.47 -35.23 2.10
N SER A 415 -2.45 -35.59 1.31
CA SER A 415 -3.74 -34.91 1.13
C SER A 415 -4.59 -34.95 2.40
#